data_50df10d55416b2fc1cee60216c9a2f99
#
_entry.id   50df10d55416b2fc1cee60216c9a2f99
#
_cell.length_a   1.000
_cell.length_b   1.000
_cell.length_c   1.000
_cell.angle_alpha   90.00
_cell.angle_beta   90.00
_cell.angle_gamma   90.00
#
_symmetry.space_group_name_H-M   'P 1'
#
loop_
_entity.id
_entity.type
_entity.pdbx_description
1 polymer ?
#
loop_
_entity_poly.entity_id
_entity_poly.type
_entity_poly.pdbx_seq_one_letter_code
_entity_poly.pdbx_strand_id
1 'polypeptide(L)'
;VPTITTTAATCSAAGSSTISNYSASNTYTFAPAGPTVGAGGLISGMTVGTSYTVTSTNGGCTSLASASFSNAAQLVTPAVPTITTTAATCSAAGSSTISNYSASNTYTFAPAGPTVGAGGLISGMTVGTNYTVTATNSGCISLASASFSNAAQLVTPAVPTIATTAATCSAAGSSTISNYSATNTYTFAPAGPTVGAGGLISGMTVGTSYTVTSTNGGCTSLASASFSNAAQLVTPAVPTITTTAATCSAAGSSTISNYSASNTYTFAPAGPT
;
A
#
# COMPACT_ATOMS: atom_id res chain seq x y z
N VAL A 1 16.12 59.13 -30.77
CA VAL A 1 15.25 58.40 -29.82
C VAL A 1 16.00 57.18 -29.35
N PRO A 2 16.06 56.88 -28.00
CA PRO A 2 16.66 55.65 -27.49
C PRO A 2 15.90 54.42 -27.98
N THR A 3 16.63 53.39 -28.40
CA THR A 3 16.12 52.08 -28.81
C THR A 3 16.40 51.08 -27.70
N ILE A 4 15.39 50.41 -27.21
CA ILE A 4 15.49 49.50 -26.07
C ILE A 4 15.45 48.04 -26.53
N THR A 5 16.40 47.26 -26.05
CA THR A 5 16.40 45.79 -26.16
C THR A 5 16.18 45.22 -24.76
N THR A 6 15.15 44.36 -24.62
CA THR A 6 14.85 43.68 -23.35
C THR A 6 15.28 42.23 -23.42
N THR A 7 15.87 41.73 -22.35
CA THR A 7 16.19 40.32 -22.15
C THR A 7 15.15 39.74 -21.18
N ALA A 8 14.51 38.62 -21.55
CA ALA A 8 13.52 37.97 -20.72
C ALA A 8 14.13 37.46 -19.40
N ALA A 9 13.32 37.42 -18.35
CA ALA A 9 13.68 36.81 -17.09
C ALA A 9 13.86 35.27 -17.25
N THR A 10 14.75 34.72 -16.48
CA THR A 10 15.04 33.27 -16.42
C THR A 10 14.87 32.76 -14.97
N CYS A 11 15.09 31.46 -14.75
CA CYS A 11 15.08 30.87 -13.41
C CYS A 11 16.28 31.34 -12.55
N SER A 12 17.33 31.91 -13.19
CA SER A 12 18.58 32.36 -12.51
C SER A 12 18.76 33.87 -12.49
N ALA A 13 18.00 34.61 -13.29
CA ALA A 13 18.16 36.06 -13.39
C ALA A 13 16.83 36.78 -13.71
N ALA A 14 16.65 37.97 -13.17
CA ALA A 14 15.59 38.88 -13.58
C ALA A 14 15.80 39.33 -15.02
N GLY A 15 14.72 39.78 -15.66
CA GLY A 15 14.78 40.43 -16.96
C GLY A 15 15.62 41.73 -16.88
N SER A 16 16.24 42.09 -17.99
CA SER A 16 17.06 43.31 -18.08
C SER A 16 16.74 44.08 -19.34
N SER A 17 17.08 45.36 -19.33
CA SER A 17 16.91 46.24 -20.48
C SER A 17 18.20 47.00 -20.77
N THR A 18 18.47 47.23 -22.05
CA THR A 18 19.66 47.92 -22.53
C THR A 18 19.27 48.94 -23.62
N ILE A 19 19.86 50.10 -23.61
CA ILE A 19 19.78 51.05 -24.70
C ILE A 19 20.74 50.61 -25.81
N SER A 20 20.22 50.02 -26.89
CA SER A 20 21.02 49.44 -27.97
C SER A 20 21.78 50.50 -28.82
N ASN A 21 21.27 51.72 -28.88
CA ASN A 21 21.94 52.85 -29.53
C ASN A 21 22.58 53.80 -28.48
N TYR A 22 23.11 53.25 -27.39
CA TYR A 22 23.76 54.01 -26.33
C TYR A 22 24.93 54.84 -26.85
N SER A 23 25.04 56.08 -26.35
CA SER A 23 26.22 56.95 -26.54
C SER A 23 26.65 57.53 -25.19
N ALA A 24 27.92 57.44 -24.89
CA ALA A 24 28.51 57.97 -23.64
C ALA A 24 28.46 59.51 -23.57
N SER A 25 28.25 60.22 -24.73
CA SER A 25 28.09 61.65 -24.79
C SER A 25 26.68 62.12 -24.44
N ASN A 26 25.69 61.24 -24.32
CA ASN A 26 24.30 61.55 -24.03
C ASN A 26 24.02 61.41 -22.54
N THR A 27 23.15 62.30 -22.04
CA THR A 27 22.48 62.13 -20.75
C THR A 27 21.12 61.45 -20.97
N TYR A 28 20.73 60.46 -20.15
CA TYR A 28 19.50 59.71 -20.26
C TYR A 28 18.59 60.02 -19.08
N THR A 29 17.33 60.35 -19.38
CA THR A 29 16.31 60.67 -18.37
C THR A 29 15.15 59.72 -18.52
N PHE A 30 14.75 59.08 -17.41
CA PHE A 30 13.66 58.09 -17.35
C PHE A 30 12.37 58.73 -16.80
N ALA A 31 11.27 58.22 -17.29
CA ALA A 31 9.94 58.50 -16.76
C ALA A 31 9.21 57.16 -16.54
N PRO A 32 8.82 56.81 -15.28
CA PRO A 32 9.18 57.54 -14.03
C PRO A 32 10.66 57.56 -13.73
N ALA A 33 11.06 58.49 -12.89
CA ALA A 33 12.46 58.64 -12.46
C ALA A 33 12.91 57.44 -11.55
N GLY A 34 14.21 57.20 -11.51
CA GLY A 34 14.79 56.12 -10.66
C GLY A 34 15.86 55.31 -11.37
N PRO A 35 15.61 54.79 -12.58
CA PRO A 35 16.64 54.02 -13.30
C PRO A 35 17.83 54.91 -13.70
N THR A 36 19.00 54.25 -13.85
CA THR A 36 20.26 54.84 -14.34
C THR A 36 20.80 53.99 -15.48
N VAL A 37 21.67 54.60 -16.31
CA VAL A 37 22.32 53.93 -17.44
C VAL A 37 23.80 53.76 -17.12
N GLY A 38 24.29 52.53 -17.16
CA GLY A 38 25.69 52.18 -17.04
C GLY A 38 26.42 52.14 -18.37
N ALA A 39 27.71 51.80 -18.33
CA ALA A 39 28.52 51.62 -19.53
C ALA A 39 27.86 50.55 -20.46
N GLY A 40 27.93 50.82 -21.78
CA GLY A 40 27.31 49.96 -22.77
C GLY A 40 25.76 50.04 -22.84
N GLY A 41 25.17 51.01 -22.12
CA GLY A 41 23.71 51.23 -22.18
C GLY A 41 22.86 50.34 -21.26
N LEU A 42 23.45 49.56 -20.37
CA LEU A 42 22.71 48.72 -19.42
C LEU A 42 21.89 49.63 -18.47
N ILE A 43 20.61 49.38 -18.36
CA ILE A 43 19.70 50.12 -17.49
C ILE A 43 19.59 49.38 -16.14
N SER A 44 19.91 50.11 -15.05
CA SER A 44 19.88 49.60 -13.66
C SER A 44 18.86 50.39 -12.82
N GLY A 45 18.45 49.83 -11.66
CA GLY A 45 17.56 50.50 -10.73
C GLY A 45 16.08 50.52 -11.15
N MET A 46 15.70 49.75 -12.15
CA MET A 46 14.27 49.61 -12.53
C MET A 46 13.49 48.82 -11.47
N THR A 47 12.33 49.32 -11.13
CA THR A 47 11.34 48.53 -10.33
C THR A 47 10.65 47.52 -11.22
N VAL A 48 10.69 46.25 -10.82
CA VAL A 48 10.03 45.16 -11.56
C VAL A 48 8.55 45.44 -11.79
N GLY A 49 8.07 45.21 -13.00
CA GLY A 49 6.68 45.41 -13.40
C GLY A 49 6.31 46.88 -13.64
N THR A 50 7.20 47.82 -13.32
CA THR A 50 6.97 49.22 -13.64
C THR A 50 7.36 49.49 -15.09
N SER A 51 6.51 50.22 -15.78
CA SER A 51 6.72 50.63 -17.19
C SER A 51 7.48 51.93 -17.23
N TYR A 52 8.52 52.00 -18.02
CA TYR A 52 9.40 53.16 -18.19
C TYR A 52 9.48 53.60 -19.64
N THR A 53 9.74 54.89 -19.84
CA THR A 53 10.23 55.47 -21.09
C THR A 53 11.56 56.19 -20.80
N VAL A 54 12.38 56.42 -21.81
CA VAL A 54 13.66 57.12 -21.66
C VAL A 54 13.87 58.10 -22.82
N THR A 55 14.33 59.29 -22.49
CA THR A 55 14.85 60.29 -23.45
C THR A 55 16.35 60.40 -23.39
N SER A 56 16.99 60.87 -24.47
CA SER A 56 18.41 61.17 -24.50
C SER A 56 18.61 62.66 -24.83
N THR A 57 19.56 63.30 -24.12
CA THR A 57 19.93 64.71 -24.31
C THR A 57 21.39 64.84 -24.67
N ASN A 58 21.71 65.58 -25.70
CA ASN A 58 23.09 65.92 -26.08
C ASN A 58 23.17 67.39 -26.54
N GLY A 59 24.13 68.17 -26.02
CA GLY A 59 24.30 69.58 -26.38
C GLY A 59 23.03 70.43 -26.15
N GLY A 60 22.20 70.11 -25.16
CA GLY A 60 20.94 70.80 -24.86
C GLY A 60 19.75 70.38 -25.69
N CYS A 61 19.90 69.47 -26.67
CA CYS A 61 18.80 68.94 -27.48
C CYS A 61 18.33 67.57 -26.94
N THR A 62 17.03 67.46 -26.64
CA THR A 62 16.42 66.25 -26.08
C THR A 62 15.60 65.49 -27.14
N SER A 63 15.75 64.20 -27.20
CA SER A 63 15.00 63.32 -28.11
C SER A 63 13.55 63.17 -27.70
N LEU A 64 12.72 62.59 -28.58
CA LEU A 64 11.46 61.98 -28.19
C LEU A 64 11.72 60.78 -27.24
N ALA A 65 10.69 60.45 -26.45
CA ALA A 65 10.73 59.31 -25.56
C ALA A 65 10.77 57.99 -26.36
N SER A 66 11.46 57.01 -25.80
CA SER A 66 11.43 55.62 -26.30
C SER A 66 10.02 55.01 -26.25
N ALA A 67 9.84 53.92 -26.94
CA ALA A 67 8.71 53.02 -26.62
C ALA A 67 8.77 52.59 -25.14
N SER A 68 7.64 52.30 -24.59
CA SER A 68 7.48 51.82 -23.18
C SER A 68 8.12 50.45 -22.99
N PHE A 69 8.84 50.22 -21.89
CA PHE A 69 9.50 48.96 -21.56
C PHE A 69 9.45 48.73 -20.05
N SER A 70 9.56 47.41 -19.66
CA SER A 70 9.64 47.02 -18.26
C SER A 70 10.50 45.76 -18.12
N ASN A 71 11.04 45.52 -16.92
CA ASN A 71 11.72 44.28 -16.59
C ASN A 71 10.82 43.37 -15.80
N ALA A 72 10.83 42.08 -16.15
CA ALA A 72 10.13 41.02 -15.40
C ALA A 72 10.98 40.56 -14.21
N ALA A 73 10.33 40.16 -13.12
CA ALA A 73 10.97 39.49 -12.00
C ALA A 73 11.63 38.17 -12.44
N GLN A 74 12.70 37.80 -11.75
CA GLN A 74 13.28 36.47 -11.91
C GLN A 74 12.19 35.41 -11.73
N LEU A 75 12.19 34.39 -12.57
CA LEU A 75 11.28 33.26 -12.46
C LEU A 75 11.63 32.42 -11.22
N VAL A 76 10.62 31.90 -10.54
CA VAL A 76 10.79 31.11 -9.33
C VAL A 76 10.89 29.62 -9.69
N THR A 77 12.00 28.99 -9.33
CA THR A 77 12.14 27.54 -9.42
C THR A 77 11.23 26.88 -8.39
N PRO A 78 10.37 25.93 -8.79
CA PRO A 78 9.53 25.21 -7.84
C PRO A 78 10.34 24.48 -6.77
N ALA A 79 9.77 24.33 -5.59
CA ALA A 79 10.36 23.48 -4.55
C ALA A 79 10.40 22.02 -5.02
N VAL A 80 11.41 21.28 -4.55
CA VAL A 80 11.52 19.82 -4.79
C VAL A 80 10.26 19.13 -4.29
N PRO A 81 9.61 18.26 -5.11
CA PRO A 81 8.45 17.52 -4.65
C PRO A 81 8.77 16.62 -3.45
N THR A 82 7.96 16.72 -2.40
CA THR A 82 8.02 15.87 -1.21
C THR A 82 6.94 14.81 -1.30
N ILE A 83 7.31 13.53 -1.11
CA ILE A 83 6.41 12.40 -1.29
C ILE A 83 6.03 11.82 0.08
N THR A 84 4.74 11.64 0.29
CA THR A 84 4.18 10.86 1.40
C THR A 84 3.63 9.55 0.83
N THR A 85 4.05 8.40 1.38
CA THR A 85 3.57 7.08 0.97
C THR A 85 2.67 6.50 2.05
N THR A 86 1.56 5.89 1.63
CA THR A 86 0.68 5.08 2.48
C THR A 86 0.98 3.61 2.21
N ALA A 87 1.20 2.84 3.28
CA ALA A 87 1.50 1.42 3.16
C ALA A 87 0.31 0.63 2.58
N ALA A 88 0.61 -0.46 1.88
CA ALA A 88 -0.41 -1.40 1.42
C ALA A 88 -1.07 -2.10 2.60
N THR A 89 -2.34 -2.44 2.45
CA THR A 89 -3.15 -3.19 3.41
C THR A 89 -3.75 -4.43 2.76
N CYS A 90 -4.51 -5.22 3.51
CA CYS A 90 -5.24 -6.38 2.96
C CYS A 90 -6.39 -5.98 2.03
N SER A 91 -6.81 -4.72 2.06
CA SER A 91 -7.93 -4.20 1.25
C SER A 91 -7.52 -3.20 0.16
N ALA A 92 -6.28 -2.69 0.21
CA ALA A 92 -5.81 -1.69 -0.74
C ALA A 92 -4.30 -1.79 -0.99
N ALA A 93 -3.88 -1.50 -2.21
CA ALA A 93 -2.48 -1.29 -2.55
C ALA A 93 -1.94 -0.02 -1.87
N GLY A 94 -0.63 0.06 -1.72
CA GLY A 94 0.04 1.28 -1.26
C GLY A 94 -0.20 2.44 -2.23
N SER A 95 -0.16 3.65 -1.74
CA SER A 95 -0.34 4.87 -2.53
C SER A 95 0.69 5.93 -2.20
N SER A 96 0.89 6.87 -3.09
CA SER A 96 1.82 8.00 -2.91
C SER A 96 1.15 9.32 -3.27
N THR A 97 1.51 10.38 -2.55
CA THR A 97 0.97 11.73 -2.74
C THR A 97 2.11 12.74 -2.66
N ILE A 98 2.08 13.75 -3.51
CA ILE A 98 2.97 14.92 -3.40
C ILE A 98 2.41 15.82 -2.31
N SER A 99 3.07 15.87 -1.15
CA SER A 99 2.59 16.60 0.02
C SER A 99 2.69 18.13 -0.13
N ASN A 100 3.63 18.62 -0.94
CA ASN A 100 3.78 20.03 -1.30
C ASN A 100 3.21 20.34 -2.69
N TYR A 101 2.13 19.65 -3.08
CA TYR A 101 1.47 19.83 -4.37
C TYR A 101 1.03 21.29 -4.61
N SER A 102 1.26 21.76 -5.83
CA SER A 102 0.73 23.04 -6.32
C SER A 102 0.08 22.84 -7.69
N ALA A 103 -1.15 23.31 -7.83
CA ALA A 103 -1.88 23.24 -9.10
C ALA A 103 -1.26 24.10 -10.22
N SER A 104 -0.36 25.05 -9.89
CA SER A 104 0.37 25.85 -10.85
C SER A 104 1.59 25.13 -11.46
N ASN A 105 1.97 23.97 -10.92
CA ASN A 105 3.09 23.18 -11.39
C ASN A 105 2.66 22.05 -12.31
N THR A 106 3.49 21.74 -13.30
CA THR A 106 3.43 20.51 -14.07
C THR A 106 4.42 19.52 -13.46
N TYR A 107 4.05 18.26 -13.32
CA TYR A 107 4.86 17.21 -12.70
C TYR A 107 5.29 16.17 -13.73
N THR A 108 6.59 15.85 -13.75
CA THR A 108 7.17 14.87 -14.68
C THR A 108 7.87 13.77 -13.91
N PHE A 109 7.51 12.51 -14.20
CA PHE A 109 8.04 11.32 -13.54
C PHE A 109 9.18 10.67 -14.34
N ALA A 110 10.10 10.07 -13.63
CA ALA A 110 11.12 9.20 -14.17
C ALA A 110 11.13 7.87 -13.36
N PRO A 111 10.84 6.71 -14.00
CA PRO A 111 10.36 6.55 -15.38
C PRO A 111 8.99 7.19 -15.63
N ALA A 112 8.69 7.47 -16.91
CA ALA A 112 7.39 8.02 -17.31
C ALA A 112 6.26 7.02 -17.10
N GLY A 113 5.03 7.52 -16.99
CA GLY A 113 3.81 6.72 -16.82
C GLY A 113 2.85 7.29 -15.79
N PRO A 114 3.30 7.55 -14.53
CA PRO A 114 2.41 8.12 -13.52
C PRO A 114 1.90 9.51 -13.88
N THR A 115 0.74 9.85 -13.31
CA THR A 115 0.10 11.17 -13.40
C THR A 115 -0.25 11.69 -12.03
N VAL A 116 -0.40 13.01 -11.90
CA VAL A 116 -0.80 13.67 -10.64
C VAL A 116 -2.22 14.20 -10.77
N GLY A 117 -3.08 13.79 -9.86
CA GLY A 117 -4.43 14.28 -9.72
C GLY A 117 -4.55 15.48 -8.76
N ALA A 118 -5.76 15.97 -8.57
CA ALA A 118 -6.06 17.01 -7.60
C ALA A 118 -5.57 16.60 -6.19
N GLY A 119 -5.02 17.57 -5.45
CA GLY A 119 -4.43 17.32 -4.12
C GLY A 119 -3.11 16.56 -4.13
N GLY A 120 -2.49 16.33 -5.30
CA GLY A 120 -1.18 15.70 -5.41
C GLY A 120 -1.18 14.17 -5.40
N LEU A 121 -2.35 13.51 -5.46
CA LEU A 121 -2.43 12.04 -5.55
C LEU A 121 -1.76 11.54 -6.82
N ILE A 122 -0.85 10.58 -6.70
CA ILE A 122 -0.13 9.96 -7.81
C ILE A 122 -0.86 8.69 -8.24
N SER A 123 -1.20 8.61 -9.54
CA SER A 123 -1.89 7.48 -10.15
C SER A 123 -1.05 6.88 -11.29
N GLY A 124 -1.36 5.63 -11.69
CA GLY A 124 -0.70 4.95 -12.81
C GLY A 124 0.71 4.45 -12.51
N MET A 125 1.10 4.34 -11.24
CA MET A 125 2.37 3.74 -10.85
C MET A 125 2.34 2.21 -11.05
N THR A 126 3.41 1.66 -11.61
CA THR A 126 3.64 0.21 -11.60
C THR A 126 4.18 -0.21 -10.24
N VAL A 127 3.53 -1.19 -9.63
CA VAL A 127 3.93 -1.73 -8.32
C VAL A 127 5.39 -2.21 -8.35
N GLY A 128 6.13 -1.88 -7.29
CA GLY A 128 7.53 -2.26 -7.14
C GLY A 128 8.53 -1.46 -8.02
N THR A 129 8.03 -0.59 -8.89
CA THR A 129 8.88 0.30 -9.69
C THR A 129 9.21 1.55 -8.88
N ASN A 130 10.48 1.91 -8.85
CA ASN A 130 10.95 3.15 -8.21
C ASN A 130 10.81 4.33 -9.15
N TYR A 131 10.22 5.41 -8.66
CA TYR A 131 10.00 6.66 -9.38
C TYR A 131 10.68 7.83 -8.68
N THR A 132 11.03 8.85 -9.46
CA THR A 132 11.29 10.20 -8.99
C THR A 132 10.38 11.16 -9.74
N VAL A 133 10.16 12.36 -9.22
CA VAL A 133 9.32 13.38 -9.83
C VAL A 133 9.96 14.76 -9.72
N THR A 134 9.86 15.55 -10.80
CA THR A 134 10.22 16.96 -10.83
C THR A 134 8.99 17.84 -10.98
N ALA A 135 9.04 19.06 -10.50
CA ALA A 135 8.01 20.09 -10.69
C ALA A 135 8.52 21.17 -11.65
N THR A 136 7.68 21.59 -12.59
CA THR A 136 7.97 22.65 -13.54
C THR A 136 6.92 23.77 -13.44
N ASN A 137 7.37 25.01 -13.37
CA ASN A 137 6.54 26.21 -13.43
C ASN A 137 7.21 27.28 -14.27
N SER A 138 6.50 27.89 -15.23
CA SER A 138 7.01 28.95 -16.10
C SER A 138 8.37 28.62 -16.74
N GLY A 139 8.63 27.35 -17.06
CA GLY A 139 9.88 26.86 -17.64
C GLY A 139 11.01 26.59 -16.63
N CYS A 140 10.80 26.86 -15.33
CA CYS A 140 11.75 26.51 -14.27
C CYS A 140 11.45 25.11 -13.70
N ILE A 141 12.48 24.27 -13.64
CA ILE A 141 12.37 22.87 -13.21
C ILE A 141 13.05 22.69 -11.86
N SER A 142 12.37 22.03 -10.92
CA SER A 142 12.95 21.66 -9.62
C SER A 142 14.01 20.55 -9.74
N LEU A 143 14.77 20.31 -8.69
CA LEU A 143 15.46 19.04 -8.53
C LEU A 143 14.43 17.89 -8.41
N ALA A 144 14.88 16.66 -8.70
CA ALA A 144 14.06 15.47 -8.55
C ALA A 144 13.80 15.15 -7.06
N SER A 145 12.64 14.59 -6.76
CA SER A 145 12.31 14.07 -5.44
C SER A 145 13.25 12.93 -5.03
N ALA A 146 13.24 12.55 -3.76
CA ALA A 146 13.70 11.24 -3.34
C ALA A 146 12.96 10.15 -4.11
N SER A 147 13.60 8.97 -4.28
CA SER A 147 13.00 7.81 -4.93
C SER A 147 11.89 7.22 -4.07
N PHE A 148 10.78 6.80 -4.70
CA PHE A 148 9.62 6.21 -4.03
C PHE A 148 8.95 5.15 -4.92
N SER A 149 8.21 4.24 -4.29
CA SER A 149 7.44 3.20 -4.98
C SER A 149 6.19 2.84 -4.18
N ASN A 150 5.19 2.25 -4.84
CA ASN A 150 4.01 1.70 -4.19
C ASN A 150 4.13 0.18 -4.06
N ALA A 151 3.75 -0.35 -2.90
CA ALA A 151 3.65 -1.79 -2.67
C ALA A 151 2.33 -2.34 -3.20
N ALA A 152 2.33 -3.61 -3.66
CA ALA A 152 1.11 -4.32 -4.00
C ALA A 152 0.20 -4.47 -2.78
N GLN A 153 -1.12 -4.56 -3.01
CA GLN A 153 -2.07 -4.95 -1.97
C GLN A 153 -1.62 -6.27 -1.33
N LEU A 154 -1.71 -6.37 -0.01
CA LEU A 154 -1.41 -7.59 0.72
C LEU A 154 -2.49 -8.65 0.41
N VAL A 155 -2.08 -9.91 0.31
CA VAL A 155 -2.97 -11.02 -0.01
C VAL A 155 -3.53 -11.62 1.27
N THR A 156 -4.86 -11.60 1.43
CA THR A 156 -5.53 -12.32 2.51
C THR A 156 -5.47 -13.81 2.23
N PRO A 157 -4.99 -14.65 3.15
CA PRO A 157 -4.97 -16.09 2.99
C PRO A 157 -6.37 -16.68 2.78
N ALA A 158 -6.45 -17.80 2.06
CA ALA A 158 -7.70 -18.54 1.93
C ALA A 158 -8.18 -19.05 3.31
N VAL A 159 -9.50 -19.13 3.48
CA VAL A 159 -10.11 -19.72 4.68
C VAL A 159 -9.63 -21.16 4.84
N PRO A 160 -9.16 -21.57 6.05
CA PRO A 160 -8.74 -22.95 6.26
C PRO A 160 -9.88 -23.95 6.01
N THR A 161 -9.61 -24.97 5.22
CA THR A 161 -10.50 -26.11 4.96
C THR A 161 -10.06 -27.29 5.80
N ILE A 162 -10.98 -27.90 6.55
CA ILE A 162 -10.68 -28.98 7.49
C ILE A 162 -11.11 -30.32 6.92
N ALA A 163 -10.21 -31.25 6.85
CA ALA A 163 -10.49 -32.66 6.61
C ALA A 163 -10.44 -33.41 7.96
N THR A 164 -11.52 -34.12 8.30
CA THR A 164 -11.61 -34.91 9.54
C THR A 164 -11.57 -36.40 9.23
N THR A 165 -10.82 -37.16 10.04
CA THR A 165 -10.82 -38.62 10.02
C THR A 165 -11.62 -39.12 11.22
N ALA A 166 -12.57 -40.01 10.97
CA ALA A 166 -13.43 -40.57 12.02
C ALA A 166 -12.61 -41.40 13.02
N ALA A 167 -13.07 -41.44 14.27
CA ALA A 167 -12.51 -42.32 15.30
C ALA A 167 -12.79 -43.78 14.97
N THR A 168 -11.90 -44.67 15.36
CA THR A 168 -12.03 -46.13 15.28
C THR A 168 -11.80 -46.78 16.66
N CYS A 169 -11.93 -48.10 16.74
CA CYS A 169 -11.60 -48.81 17.98
C CYS A 169 -10.09 -48.80 18.30
N SER A 170 -9.24 -48.45 17.34
CA SER A 170 -7.77 -48.38 17.48
C SER A 170 -7.19 -46.98 17.57
N ALA A 171 -7.97 -45.96 17.19
CA ALA A 171 -7.49 -44.57 17.16
C ALA A 171 -8.63 -43.57 17.39
N ALA A 172 -8.30 -42.47 18.05
CA ALA A 172 -9.17 -41.31 18.12
C ALA A 172 -9.31 -40.63 16.74
N GLY A 173 -10.37 -39.86 16.55
CA GLY A 173 -10.52 -39.01 15.37
C GLY A 173 -9.44 -37.95 15.27
N SER A 174 -9.12 -37.52 14.05
CA SER A 174 -8.11 -36.49 13.80
C SER A 174 -8.60 -35.45 12.78
N SER A 175 -7.98 -34.30 12.78
CA SER A 175 -8.30 -33.21 11.84
C SER A 175 -7.01 -32.67 11.20
N THR A 176 -7.11 -32.28 9.94
CA THR A 176 -6.01 -31.72 9.16
C THR A 176 -6.50 -30.52 8.35
N ILE A 177 -5.69 -29.48 8.26
CA ILE A 177 -5.94 -28.35 7.34
C ILE A 177 -5.54 -28.80 5.94
N SER A 178 -6.50 -29.05 5.06
CA SER A 178 -6.26 -29.59 3.71
C SER A 178 -5.61 -28.58 2.75
N ASN A 179 -5.83 -27.29 2.97
CA ASN A 179 -5.17 -26.20 2.25
C ASN A 179 -4.02 -25.56 3.06
N TYR A 180 -3.31 -26.37 3.84
CA TYR A 180 -2.19 -25.91 4.66
C TYR A 180 -1.10 -25.22 3.84
N SER A 181 -0.56 -24.12 4.36
CA SER A 181 0.62 -23.44 3.85
C SER A 181 1.60 -23.18 4.99
N ALA A 182 2.86 -23.57 4.79
CA ALA A 182 3.92 -23.37 5.78
C ALA A 182 4.27 -21.89 6.01
N THR A 183 3.86 -20.99 5.11
CA THR A 183 4.06 -19.54 5.24
C THR A 183 3.01 -18.87 6.11
N ASN A 184 1.92 -19.57 6.47
CA ASN A 184 0.83 -19.03 7.25
C ASN A 184 0.97 -19.38 8.72
N THR A 185 0.53 -18.46 9.58
CA THR A 185 0.29 -18.73 11.01
C THR A 185 -1.17 -19.08 11.21
N TYR A 186 -1.47 -20.09 12.02
CA TYR A 186 -2.81 -20.57 12.30
C TYR A 186 -3.21 -20.28 13.75
N THR A 187 -4.39 -19.70 13.95
CA THR A 187 -4.92 -19.36 15.27
C THR A 187 -6.26 -20.03 15.49
N PHE A 188 -6.41 -20.79 16.58
CA PHE A 188 -7.64 -21.52 16.94
C PHE A 188 -8.48 -20.75 17.93
N ALA A 189 -9.79 -20.94 17.79
CA ALA A 189 -10.77 -20.54 18.79
C ALA A 189 -11.70 -21.73 19.12
N PRO A 190 -11.72 -22.17 20.40
CA PRO A 190 -10.86 -21.74 21.52
C PRO A 190 -9.37 -22.06 21.30
N ALA A 191 -8.50 -21.36 22.02
CA ALA A 191 -7.05 -21.58 21.96
C ALA A 191 -6.67 -22.94 22.56
N GLY A 192 -5.50 -23.47 22.15
CA GLY A 192 -4.96 -24.75 22.65
C GLY A 192 -4.35 -25.59 21.54
N PRO A 193 -5.09 -25.90 20.44
CA PRO A 193 -4.54 -26.69 19.35
C PRO A 193 -3.35 -26.01 18.64
N THR A 194 -2.49 -26.81 18.04
CA THR A 194 -1.37 -26.40 17.20
C THR A 194 -1.40 -27.10 15.86
N VAL A 195 -0.74 -26.51 14.85
CA VAL A 195 -0.64 -27.10 13.51
C VAL A 195 0.79 -27.57 13.28
N GLY A 196 0.96 -28.85 12.96
CA GLY A 196 2.21 -29.46 12.55
C GLY A 196 2.45 -29.42 11.05
N ALA A 197 3.57 -30.00 10.63
CA ALA A 197 3.89 -30.15 9.21
C ALA A 197 2.75 -30.88 8.46
N GLY A 198 2.46 -30.43 7.24
CA GLY A 198 1.37 -30.99 6.44
C GLY A 198 -0.04 -30.63 6.93
N GLY A 199 -0.17 -29.70 7.91
CA GLY A 199 -1.46 -29.21 8.37
C GLY A 199 -2.14 -30.07 9.44
N LEU A 200 -1.48 -31.10 9.99
CA LEU A 200 -2.03 -31.94 11.07
C LEU A 200 -2.29 -31.08 12.32
N ILE A 201 -3.51 -31.16 12.85
CA ILE A 201 -3.94 -30.43 14.05
C ILE A 201 -3.73 -31.33 15.26
N SER A 202 -2.98 -30.84 16.25
CA SER A 202 -2.68 -31.52 17.51
C SER A 202 -3.17 -30.71 18.72
N GLY A 203 -3.32 -31.38 19.89
CA GLY A 203 -3.69 -30.72 21.14
C GLY A 203 -5.17 -30.33 21.24
N MET A 204 -6.05 -30.90 20.40
CA MET A 204 -7.48 -30.70 20.52
C MET A 204 -8.06 -31.48 21.73
N THR A 205 -8.93 -30.83 22.47
CA THR A 205 -9.75 -31.52 23.48
C THR A 205 -10.91 -32.20 22.81
N VAL A 206 -11.08 -33.50 23.09
CA VAL A 206 -12.17 -34.31 22.53
C VAL A 206 -13.56 -33.69 22.85
N GLY A 207 -14.43 -33.65 21.87
CA GLY A 207 -15.77 -33.07 22.00
C GLY A 207 -15.85 -31.55 22.02
N THR A 208 -14.70 -30.86 22.09
CA THR A 208 -14.65 -29.41 21.98
C THR A 208 -14.70 -29.00 20.51
N SER A 209 -15.53 -28.02 20.22
CA SER A 209 -15.68 -27.45 18.87
C SER A 209 -14.70 -26.31 18.66
N TYR A 210 -13.96 -26.34 17.57
CA TYR A 210 -12.93 -25.35 17.20
C TYR A 210 -13.22 -24.71 15.87
N THR A 211 -12.75 -23.49 15.70
CA THR A 211 -12.54 -22.83 14.40
C THR A 211 -11.08 -22.44 14.28
N VAL A 212 -10.59 -22.21 13.08
CA VAL A 212 -9.21 -21.77 12.84
C VAL A 212 -9.17 -20.69 11.77
N THR A 213 -8.33 -19.67 11.99
CA THR A 213 -8.00 -18.64 11.02
C THR A 213 -6.56 -18.81 10.53
N SER A 214 -6.25 -18.28 9.36
CA SER A 214 -4.94 -18.29 8.73
C SER A 214 -4.45 -16.85 8.55
N THR A 215 -3.23 -16.54 8.95
CA THR A 215 -2.61 -15.20 8.86
C THR A 215 -1.30 -15.26 8.08
N ASN A 216 -1.13 -14.35 7.12
CA ASN A 216 0.11 -14.14 6.38
C ASN A 216 0.30 -12.66 6.04
N GLY A 217 1.52 -12.13 6.23
CA GLY A 217 1.83 -10.73 5.91
C GLY A 217 0.93 -9.70 6.62
N GLY A 218 0.38 -10.04 7.80
CA GLY A 218 -0.54 -9.20 8.55
C GLY A 218 -2.01 -9.30 8.12
N CYS A 219 -2.34 -10.10 7.09
CA CYS A 219 -3.70 -10.35 6.64
C CYS A 219 -4.23 -11.66 7.22
N THR A 220 -5.42 -11.64 7.81
CA THR A 220 -6.06 -12.80 8.42
C THR A 220 -7.31 -13.20 7.64
N SER A 221 -7.47 -14.50 7.39
CA SER A 221 -8.65 -15.06 6.75
C SER A 221 -9.89 -14.99 7.64
N LEU A 222 -11.06 -15.24 7.08
CA LEU A 222 -12.23 -15.62 7.87
C LEU A 222 -11.94 -16.96 8.58
N ALA A 223 -12.72 -17.23 9.65
CA ALA A 223 -12.63 -18.49 10.37
C ALA A 223 -13.16 -19.67 9.52
N SER A 224 -12.57 -20.84 9.70
CA SER A 224 -13.08 -22.09 9.13
C SER A 224 -14.49 -22.41 9.60
N ALA A 225 -15.15 -23.35 8.93
CA ALA A 225 -16.27 -24.05 9.53
C ALA A 225 -15.84 -24.68 10.88
N SER A 226 -16.79 -24.85 11.78
CA SER A 226 -16.57 -25.48 13.08
C SER A 226 -16.27 -26.98 12.93
N PHE A 227 -15.33 -27.51 13.71
CA PHE A 227 -14.92 -28.91 13.70
C PHE A 227 -14.52 -29.40 15.08
N SER A 228 -14.57 -30.71 15.29
CA SER A 228 -14.17 -31.36 16.55
C SER A 228 -13.62 -32.77 16.26
N ASN A 229 -12.82 -33.30 17.16
CA ASN A 229 -12.37 -34.69 17.12
C ASN A 229 -13.17 -35.55 18.09
N ALA A 230 -13.58 -36.76 17.65
CA ALA A 230 -14.23 -37.76 18.49
C ALA A 230 -13.19 -38.58 19.28
N ALA A 231 -13.59 -39.03 20.47
CA ALA A 231 -12.80 -39.98 21.25
C ALA A 231 -12.63 -41.30 20.48
N GLN A 232 -11.58 -42.04 20.77
CA GLN A 232 -11.39 -43.41 20.30
C GLN A 232 -12.62 -44.24 20.72
N LEU A 233 -13.13 -45.07 19.82
CA LEU A 233 -14.23 -45.97 20.13
C LEU A 233 -13.76 -47.06 21.08
N VAL A 234 -14.63 -47.42 22.02
CA VAL A 234 -14.34 -48.46 23.00
C VAL A 234 -14.70 -49.83 22.43
N THR A 235 -13.75 -50.72 22.37
CA THR A 235 -14.02 -52.15 22.04
C THR A 235 -14.82 -52.75 23.17
N PRO A 236 -15.99 -53.39 22.90
CA PRO A 236 -16.75 -54.09 23.94
C PRO A 236 -15.93 -55.18 24.60
N ALA A 237 -16.18 -55.37 25.88
CA ALA A 237 -15.57 -56.48 26.61
C ALA A 237 -16.08 -57.85 26.08
N VAL A 238 -15.19 -58.84 26.13
CA VAL A 238 -15.56 -60.19 25.74
C VAL A 238 -16.72 -60.68 26.61
N PRO A 239 -17.82 -61.23 26.00
CA PRO A 239 -18.94 -61.76 26.79
C PRO A 239 -18.51 -62.85 27.77
N THR A 240 -18.93 -62.74 29.02
CA THR A 240 -18.74 -63.75 30.04
C THR A 240 -20.03 -64.55 30.24
N ILE A 241 -19.96 -65.86 30.07
CA ILE A 241 -21.15 -66.74 30.16
C ILE A 241 -21.17 -67.43 31.51
N THR A 242 -22.27 -67.33 32.21
CA THR A 242 -22.57 -68.11 33.41
C THR A 242 -23.64 -69.14 33.05
N THR A 243 -23.40 -70.40 33.34
CA THR A 243 -24.32 -71.50 33.07
C THR A 243 -24.94 -72.04 34.37
N THR A 244 -26.23 -72.30 34.33
CA THR A 244 -26.92 -72.98 35.40
C THR A 244 -27.25 -74.38 34.89
N ALA A 245 -26.83 -75.38 35.64
CA ALA A 245 -27.09 -76.80 35.29
C ALA A 245 -28.62 -77.15 35.29
N ALA A 246 -28.98 -78.03 34.41
CA ALA A 246 -30.35 -78.59 34.43
C ALA A 246 -30.62 -79.39 35.73
N THR A 247 -31.81 -79.27 36.21
CA THR A 247 -32.33 -80.08 37.34
C THR A 247 -33.43 -80.98 36.87
N CYS A 248 -33.96 -81.86 37.73
CA CYS A 248 -35.12 -82.75 37.39
C CYS A 248 -36.40 -81.94 37.08
N SER A 249 -36.47 -80.67 37.49
CA SER A 249 -37.61 -79.79 37.33
C SER A 249 -37.45 -78.60 36.40
N ALA A 250 -36.20 -78.35 35.91
CA ALA A 250 -35.91 -77.20 35.04
C ALA A 250 -34.78 -77.51 34.09
N ALA A 251 -34.89 -77.04 32.85
CA ALA A 251 -33.83 -77.10 31.89
C ALA A 251 -32.66 -76.20 32.35
N GLY A 252 -31.41 -76.49 31.94
CA GLY A 252 -30.26 -75.64 32.14
C GLY A 252 -30.43 -74.36 31.36
N SER A 253 -29.80 -73.31 31.85
CA SER A 253 -29.77 -71.95 31.21
C SER A 253 -28.41 -71.37 31.18
N SER A 254 -28.17 -70.41 30.25
CA SER A 254 -26.96 -69.63 30.16
C SER A 254 -27.30 -68.15 30.12
N THR A 255 -26.50 -67.34 30.81
CA THR A 255 -26.68 -65.87 30.90
C THR A 255 -25.38 -65.18 30.60
N ILE A 256 -25.40 -64.11 29.85
CA ILE A 256 -24.25 -63.21 29.69
C ILE A 256 -24.17 -62.34 30.95
N SER A 257 -23.21 -62.60 31.81
CA SER A 257 -23.07 -61.94 33.12
C SER A 257 -22.64 -60.49 33.02
N ASN A 258 -21.93 -60.13 31.94
CA ASN A 258 -21.54 -58.74 31.61
C ASN A 258 -22.38 -58.17 30.46
N TYR A 259 -23.65 -58.52 30.40
CA TYR A 259 -24.60 -58.02 29.37
C TYR A 259 -24.71 -56.47 29.39
N SER A 260 -24.67 -55.87 28.21
CA SER A 260 -24.95 -54.46 28.00
C SER A 260 -25.95 -54.29 26.86
N ALA A 261 -27.05 -53.56 27.14
CA ALA A 261 -28.08 -53.28 26.14
C ALA A 261 -27.62 -52.46 24.95
N SER A 262 -26.44 -51.80 25.06
CA SER A 262 -25.84 -51.05 23.98
C SER A 262 -25.03 -51.89 23.00
N ASN A 263 -24.78 -53.20 23.35
CA ASN A 263 -24.01 -54.12 22.53
C ASN A 263 -24.93 -55.06 21.72
N THR A 264 -24.49 -55.35 20.50
CA THR A 264 -25.10 -56.42 19.70
C THR A 264 -24.29 -57.68 19.94
N TYR A 265 -24.98 -58.78 20.30
CA TYR A 265 -24.37 -60.10 20.55
C TYR A 265 -24.65 -61.03 19.38
N THR A 266 -23.59 -61.70 18.88
CA THR A 266 -23.71 -62.68 17.79
C THR A 266 -23.25 -64.01 18.30
N PHE A 267 -24.08 -65.03 18.08
CA PHE A 267 -23.80 -66.41 18.49
C PHE A 267 -23.35 -67.26 17.30
N ALA A 268 -22.42 -68.18 17.54
CA ALA A 268 -22.02 -69.22 16.58
C ALA A 268 -22.15 -70.60 17.25
N PRO A 269 -22.98 -71.53 16.73
CA PRO A 269 -23.88 -71.32 15.58
C PRO A 269 -25.02 -70.36 15.86
N ALA A 270 -25.58 -69.78 14.83
CA ALA A 270 -26.73 -68.86 14.96
C ALA A 270 -27.93 -69.61 15.59
N GLY A 271 -28.64 -68.92 16.51
CA GLY A 271 -29.83 -69.52 17.15
C GLY A 271 -30.30 -68.76 18.37
N PRO A 272 -29.50 -68.57 19.47
CA PRO A 272 -29.97 -67.83 20.64
C PRO A 272 -30.20 -66.37 20.34
N THR A 273 -31.27 -65.77 20.88
CA THR A 273 -31.59 -64.37 20.82
C THR A 273 -31.61 -63.75 22.21
#